data_b479cf0a2e25366998f00e7633be1f06
#
_entry.id   b479cf0a2e25366998f00e7633be1f06
#
_cell.length_a   1.000
_cell.length_b   1.000
_cell.length_c   1.000
_cell.angle_alpha   90.00
_cell.angle_beta   90.00
_cell.angle_gamma   90.00
#
_symmetry.space_group_name_H-M   'P 1'
#
loop_
_entity.id
_entity.type
_entity.pdbx_description
1 polymer ?
#
loop_
_entity_poly.entity_id
_entity_poly.type
_entity_poly.pdbx_seq_one_letter_code
_entity_poly.pdbx_strand_id
1 'polypeptide(L)'
;PTLRDGRLVIPVAPSLKRKIKGIIHDESATGKTVFIEPTAVVEANNKIRELKAAEKREIIRILQELTAVIRPHVDEILGSLQFLAQIDFLRAAAIWSEQMEACVPKLVKYTTLDWRVAKHPLLNQSLRKHGREIVPLDIQLKDGQRILLISGPNAGGKSVCLKTVGLLQYMLQCGLPIPVHP
;
A
#
# COMPACT_ATOMS: atom_id res chain seq x y z
N PRO A 1 22.19 -31.22 -28.07
CA PRO A 1 21.16 -30.31 -28.58
C PRO A 1 21.09 -29.08 -27.69
N THR A 2 20.84 -27.94 -28.31
CA THR A 2 20.64 -26.65 -27.63
C THR A 2 19.33 -26.04 -28.09
N LEU A 3 18.77 -25.13 -27.30
CA LEU A 3 17.58 -24.36 -27.68
C LEU A 3 18.02 -23.04 -28.31
N ARG A 4 17.56 -22.75 -29.53
CA ARG A 4 17.71 -21.44 -30.18
C ARG A 4 16.34 -21.04 -30.74
N ASP A 5 15.89 -19.86 -30.40
CA ASP A 5 14.58 -19.32 -30.78
C ASP A 5 13.40 -20.30 -30.58
N GLY A 6 13.47 -21.09 -29.49
CA GLY A 6 12.46 -22.08 -29.15
C GLY A 6 12.52 -23.36 -29.98
N ARG A 7 13.59 -23.58 -30.75
CA ARG A 7 13.82 -24.82 -31.52
C ARG A 7 14.99 -25.64 -30.97
N LEU A 8 14.86 -26.94 -30.99
CA LEU A 8 15.94 -27.83 -30.68
C LEU A 8 16.90 -27.92 -31.87
N VAL A 9 18.12 -27.47 -31.69
CA VAL A 9 19.17 -27.43 -32.72
C VAL A 9 20.41 -28.16 -32.24
N ILE A 10 21.24 -28.62 -33.19
CA ILE A 10 22.52 -29.25 -32.92
C ILE A 10 23.64 -28.27 -33.30
N PRO A 11 24.53 -27.88 -32.35
CA PRO A 11 25.73 -27.14 -32.68
C PRO A 11 26.72 -28.04 -33.38
N VAL A 12 27.20 -27.67 -34.57
CA VAL A 12 28.17 -28.40 -35.36
C VAL A 12 29.27 -27.50 -35.90
N ALA A 13 30.46 -28.04 -36.09
CA ALA A 13 31.54 -27.32 -36.76
C ALA A 13 31.17 -27.07 -38.24
N PRO A 14 31.52 -25.90 -38.82
CA PRO A 14 31.21 -25.59 -40.23
C PRO A 14 31.61 -26.64 -41.25
N SER A 15 32.71 -27.37 -41.00
CA SER A 15 33.20 -28.47 -41.83
C SER A 15 32.23 -29.68 -41.92
N LEU A 16 31.37 -29.82 -40.91
CA LEU A 16 30.39 -30.90 -40.82
C LEU A 16 28.99 -30.50 -41.31
N LYS A 17 28.80 -29.22 -41.69
CA LYS A 17 27.54 -28.67 -42.16
C LYS A 17 26.85 -29.52 -43.24
N ARG A 18 27.65 -30.09 -44.19
CA ARG A 18 27.11 -30.92 -45.30
C ARG A 18 26.74 -32.36 -44.91
N LYS A 19 27.19 -32.81 -43.72
CA LYS A 19 26.89 -34.17 -43.25
C LYS A 19 25.54 -34.32 -42.55
N ILE A 20 24.97 -33.22 -42.06
CA ILE A 20 23.69 -33.23 -41.37
C ILE A 20 22.68 -32.56 -42.29
N LYS A 21 21.69 -33.32 -42.76
CA LYS A 21 20.54 -32.76 -43.49
C LYS A 21 19.63 -32.03 -42.52
N GLY A 22 19.45 -30.72 -42.74
CA GLY A 22 18.64 -29.90 -41.85
C GLY A 22 18.63 -28.44 -42.25
N ILE A 23 17.91 -27.62 -41.49
CA ILE A 23 17.79 -26.16 -41.67
C ILE A 23 18.82 -25.50 -40.77
N ILE A 24 19.59 -24.58 -41.33
CA ILE A 24 20.52 -23.75 -40.58
C ILE A 24 19.76 -22.57 -40.04
N HIS A 25 19.76 -22.37 -38.71
CA HIS A 25 19.05 -21.27 -38.04
C HIS A 25 19.99 -20.12 -37.67
N ASP A 26 21.23 -20.46 -37.28
CA ASP A 26 22.14 -19.42 -36.78
C ASP A 26 23.60 -19.88 -36.89
N GLU A 27 24.53 -18.91 -36.84
CA GLU A 27 25.98 -19.15 -36.73
C GLU A 27 26.50 -18.40 -35.51
N SER A 28 27.49 -18.96 -34.82
CA SER A 28 28.12 -18.23 -33.70
C SER A 28 28.82 -16.98 -34.21
N ALA A 29 28.90 -15.93 -33.36
CA ALA A 29 29.55 -14.67 -33.70
C ALA A 29 31.02 -14.84 -34.21
N THR A 30 31.65 -15.92 -33.86
CA THR A 30 33.02 -16.26 -34.30
C THR A 30 33.04 -17.12 -35.55
N GLY A 31 31.92 -17.54 -36.12
CA GLY A 31 31.79 -18.43 -37.26
C GLY A 31 32.25 -19.87 -37.02
N LYS A 32 32.63 -20.23 -35.77
CA LYS A 32 33.14 -21.54 -35.40
C LYS A 32 32.10 -22.62 -35.17
N THR A 33 30.83 -22.23 -35.04
CA THR A 33 29.74 -23.17 -34.76
C THR A 33 28.50 -22.76 -35.58
N VAL A 34 27.89 -23.73 -36.23
CA VAL A 34 26.64 -23.58 -36.98
C VAL A 34 25.55 -24.34 -36.22
N PHE A 35 24.39 -23.75 -36.04
CA PHE A 35 23.25 -24.36 -35.37
C PHE A 35 22.27 -24.89 -36.41
N ILE A 36 22.19 -26.22 -36.50
CA ILE A 36 21.39 -26.93 -37.51
C ILE A 36 20.19 -27.60 -36.81
N GLU A 37 19.00 -27.39 -37.36
CA GLU A 37 17.81 -28.17 -37.02
C GLU A 37 17.75 -29.36 -37.98
N PRO A 38 17.99 -30.62 -37.51
CA PRO A 38 17.93 -31.76 -38.37
C PRO A 38 16.51 -31.98 -38.92
N THR A 39 16.41 -32.44 -40.18
CA THR A 39 15.12 -32.69 -40.83
C THR A 39 14.24 -33.66 -40.01
N ALA A 40 14.84 -34.63 -39.36
CA ALA A 40 14.13 -35.60 -38.51
C ALA A 40 13.43 -34.99 -37.28
N VAL A 41 13.82 -33.77 -36.84
CA VAL A 41 13.22 -33.09 -35.66
C VAL A 41 12.39 -31.86 -36.03
N VAL A 42 12.36 -31.46 -37.29
CA VAL A 42 11.58 -30.29 -37.76
C VAL A 42 10.10 -30.40 -37.41
N GLU A 43 9.50 -31.56 -37.66
CA GLU A 43 8.08 -31.79 -37.35
C GLU A 43 7.83 -31.72 -35.84
N ALA A 44 8.69 -32.29 -35.03
CA ALA A 44 8.59 -32.23 -33.57
C ALA A 44 8.72 -30.78 -33.05
N ASN A 45 9.71 -30.04 -33.55
CA ASN A 45 9.88 -28.63 -33.21
C ASN A 45 8.66 -27.77 -33.64
N ASN A 46 8.12 -28.02 -34.81
CA ASN A 46 6.90 -27.31 -35.25
C ASN A 46 5.71 -27.66 -34.34
N LYS A 47 5.56 -28.94 -33.97
CA LYS A 47 4.48 -29.38 -33.06
C LYS A 47 4.62 -28.76 -31.67
N ILE A 48 5.84 -28.65 -31.14
CA ILE A 48 6.09 -27.95 -29.87
C ILE A 48 5.65 -26.47 -29.95
N ARG A 49 5.95 -25.77 -31.05
CA ARG A 49 5.53 -24.39 -31.26
C ARG A 49 4.01 -24.22 -31.35
N GLU A 50 3.37 -25.12 -32.09
CA GLU A 50 1.91 -25.16 -32.21
C GLU A 50 1.25 -25.36 -30.84
N LEU A 51 1.75 -26.33 -30.04
CA LEU A 51 1.22 -26.62 -28.72
C LEU A 51 1.43 -25.46 -27.75
N LYS A 52 2.61 -24.83 -27.75
CA LYS A 52 2.86 -23.62 -26.96
C LYS A 52 1.94 -22.44 -27.34
N ALA A 53 1.70 -22.28 -28.64
CA ALA A 53 0.77 -21.26 -29.12
C ALA A 53 -0.70 -21.58 -28.73
N ALA A 54 -1.08 -22.85 -28.76
CA ALA A 54 -2.39 -23.31 -28.32
C ALA A 54 -2.58 -23.12 -26.81
N GLU A 55 -1.58 -23.49 -25.99
CA GLU A 55 -1.58 -23.26 -24.55
C GLU A 55 -1.75 -21.78 -24.21
N LYS A 56 -0.98 -20.89 -24.87
CA LYS A 56 -1.11 -19.46 -24.65
C LYS A 56 -2.50 -18.93 -25.00
N ARG A 57 -3.10 -19.38 -26.10
CA ARG A 57 -4.47 -19.02 -26.49
C ARG A 57 -5.48 -19.49 -25.46
N GLU A 58 -5.33 -20.70 -24.93
CA GLU A 58 -6.23 -21.25 -23.90
C GLU A 58 -6.13 -20.50 -22.59
N ILE A 59 -4.92 -20.14 -22.13
CA ILE A 59 -4.74 -19.29 -20.96
C ILE A 59 -5.47 -17.94 -21.13
N ILE A 60 -5.31 -17.30 -22.29
CA ILE A 60 -5.99 -16.03 -22.57
C ILE A 60 -7.51 -16.22 -22.56
N ARG A 61 -8.04 -17.28 -23.14
CA ARG A 61 -9.47 -17.60 -23.13
C ARG A 61 -10.01 -17.72 -21.70
N ILE A 62 -9.33 -18.50 -20.87
CA ILE A 62 -9.72 -18.68 -19.46
C ILE A 62 -9.71 -17.35 -18.69
N LEU A 63 -8.67 -16.55 -18.88
CA LEU A 63 -8.58 -15.23 -18.22
C LEU A 63 -9.67 -14.27 -18.69
N GLN A 64 -10.03 -14.31 -19.98
CA GLN A 64 -11.11 -13.50 -20.51
C GLN A 64 -12.47 -13.93 -19.95
N GLU A 65 -12.74 -15.22 -19.85
CA GLU A 65 -13.96 -15.76 -19.25
C GLU A 65 -14.07 -15.37 -17.78
N LEU A 66 -13.00 -15.54 -16.99
CA LEU A 66 -12.96 -15.10 -15.60
C LEU A 66 -13.21 -13.58 -15.47
N THR A 67 -12.56 -12.80 -16.31
CA THR A 67 -12.74 -11.34 -16.33
C THR A 67 -14.19 -10.95 -16.67
N ALA A 68 -14.81 -11.65 -17.61
CA ALA A 68 -16.21 -11.41 -17.98
C ALA A 68 -17.19 -11.69 -16.82
N VAL A 69 -16.90 -12.67 -15.97
CA VAL A 69 -17.69 -12.97 -14.76
C VAL A 69 -17.53 -11.88 -13.71
N ILE A 70 -16.31 -11.39 -13.50
CA ILE A 70 -16.02 -10.39 -12.46
C ILE A 70 -16.48 -8.98 -12.87
N ARG A 71 -16.34 -8.62 -14.13
CA ARG A 71 -16.58 -7.25 -14.64
C ARG A 71 -17.94 -6.66 -14.27
N PRO A 72 -19.07 -7.39 -14.31
CA PRO A 72 -20.37 -6.85 -13.92
C PRO A 72 -20.46 -6.46 -12.44
N HIS A 73 -19.59 -7.03 -11.59
CA HIS A 73 -19.61 -6.84 -10.13
C HIS A 73 -18.53 -5.87 -9.61
N VAL A 74 -17.80 -5.20 -10.50
CA VAL A 74 -16.70 -4.29 -10.11
C VAL A 74 -17.20 -3.18 -9.19
N ASP A 75 -18.33 -2.56 -9.49
CA ASP A 75 -18.87 -1.46 -8.68
C ASP A 75 -19.31 -1.95 -7.29
N GLU A 76 -19.88 -3.13 -7.18
CA GLU A 76 -20.26 -3.75 -5.91
C GLU A 76 -19.02 -4.10 -5.07
N ILE A 77 -17.98 -4.62 -5.71
CA ILE A 77 -16.69 -4.93 -5.05
C ILE A 77 -16.03 -3.64 -4.54
N LEU A 78 -16.00 -2.58 -5.36
CA LEU A 78 -15.45 -1.30 -4.93
C LEU A 78 -16.27 -0.67 -3.80
N GLY A 79 -17.59 -0.73 -3.86
CA GLY A 79 -18.48 -0.29 -2.77
C GLY A 79 -18.23 -1.06 -1.47
N SER A 80 -18.05 -2.36 -1.56
CA SER A 80 -17.74 -3.22 -0.40
C SER A 80 -16.38 -2.86 0.21
N LEU A 81 -15.36 -2.60 -0.62
CA LEU A 81 -14.04 -2.17 -0.15
C LEU A 81 -14.10 -0.81 0.55
N GLN A 82 -14.86 0.15 0.02
CA GLN A 82 -15.06 1.45 0.65
C GLN A 82 -15.77 1.32 2.00
N PHE A 83 -16.80 0.49 2.09
CA PHE A 83 -17.48 0.20 3.35
C PHE A 83 -16.55 -0.43 4.38
N LEU A 84 -15.77 -1.44 4.00
CA LEU A 84 -14.79 -2.07 4.88
C LEU A 84 -13.72 -1.07 5.36
N ALA A 85 -13.25 -0.19 4.49
CA ALA A 85 -12.29 0.86 4.87
C ALA A 85 -12.87 1.83 5.91
N GLN A 86 -14.16 2.21 5.79
CA GLN A 86 -14.85 3.02 6.80
C GLN A 86 -14.96 2.31 8.15
N ILE A 87 -15.35 1.04 8.14
CA ILE A 87 -15.45 0.25 9.37
C ILE A 87 -14.09 0.09 10.04
N ASP A 88 -13.04 -0.18 9.26
CA ASP A 88 -11.68 -0.31 9.81
C ASP A 88 -11.17 1.01 10.40
N PHE A 89 -11.43 2.15 9.74
CA PHE A 89 -11.13 3.47 10.28
C PHE A 89 -11.85 3.74 11.60
N LEU A 90 -13.16 3.47 11.67
CA LEU A 90 -13.94 3.65 12.91
C LEU A 90 -13.44 2.75 14.03
N ARG A 91 -13.11 1.51 13.71
CA ARG A 91 -12.52 0.57 14.67
C ARG A 91 -11.17 1.07 15.19
N ALA A 92 -10.30 1.53 14.31
CA ALA A 92 -8.99 2.09 14.69
C ALA A 92 -9.15 3.32 15.59
N ALA A 93 -10.08 4.23 15.25
CA ALA A 93 -10.39 5.40 16.05
C ALA A 93 -10.94 5.03 17.44
N ALA A 94 -11.81 4.03 17.52
CA ALA A 94 -12.36 3.54 18.80
C ALA A 94 -11.27 2.94 19.70
N ILE A 95 -10.42 2.06 19.17
CA ILE A 95 -9.30 1.46 19.93
C ILE A 95 -8.35 2.54 20.42
N TRP A 96 -8.02 3.49 19.53
CA TRP A 96 -7.15 4.61 19.91
C TRP A 96 -7.78 5.47 21.01
N SER A 97 -9.08 5.74 20.93
CA SER A 97 -9.82 6.54 21.92
C SER A 97 -9.80 5.89 23.30
N GLU A 98 -10.00 4.58 23.35
CA GLU A 98 -9.91 3.80 24.59
C GLU A 98 -8.51 3.89 25.21
N GLN A 99 -7.46 3.70 24.40
CA GLN A 99 -6.06 3.76 24.87
C GLN A 99 -5.67 5.15 25.39
N MET A 100 -6.23 6.20 24.80
CA MET A 100 -5.92 7.60 25.15
C MET A 100 -6.90 8.21 26.15
N GLU A 101 -7.89 7.46 26.61
CA GLU A 101 -8.98 7.99 27.45
C GLU A 101 -9.67 9.19 26.77
N ALA A 102 -9.84 9.11 25.45
CA ALA A 102 -10.39 10.19 24.64
C ALA A 102 -11.92 10.14 24.61
N CYS A 103 -12.53 11.30 24.52
CA CYS A 103 -13.98 11.45 24.39
C CYS A 103 -14.36 12.33 23.20
N VAL A 104 -15.61 12.28 22.79
CA VAL A 104 -16.18 13.22 21.82
C VAL A 104 -16.67 14.44 22.59
N PRO A 105 -16.03 15.61 22.44
CA PRO A 105 -16.45 16.81 23.18
C PRO A 105 -17.77 17.33 22.65
N LYS A 106 -18.51 18.04 23.50
CA LYS A 106 -19.74 18.73 23.12
C LYS A 106 -19.44 19.90 22.21
N LEU A 107 -19.91 19.85 20.98
CA LEU A 107 -19.81 20.97 20.03
C LEU A 107 -20.96 21.95 20.24
N VAL A 108 -20.62 23.23 20.28
CA VAL A 108 -21.58 24.33 20.45
C VAL A 108 -21.49 25.33 19.29
N LYS A 109 -22.55 26.11 19.04
CA LYS A 109 -22.64 27.05 17.91
C LYS A 109 -21.97 28.40 18.16
N TYR A 110 -21.51 28.64 19.36
CA TYR A 110 -20.87 29.91 19.76
C TYR A 110 -19.38 29.69 20.02
N THR A 111 -18.59 30.76 19.92
CA THR A 111 -17.13 30.70 20.04
C THR A 111 -16.73 30.50 21.51
N THR A 112 -16.45 29.26 21.88
CA THR A 112 -15.93 28.90 23.21
C THR A 112 -14.99 27.71 23.11
N LEU A 113 -14.08 27.61 24.07
CA LEU A 113 -13.22 26.48 24.28
C LEU A 113 -13.20 26.19 25.79
N ASP A 114 -13.58 25.01 26.20
CA ASP A 114 -13.46 24.55 27.60
C ASP A 114 -12.98 23.11 27.59
N TRP A 115 -11.69 22.95 27.76
CA TRP A 115 -11.04 21.66 27.87
C TRP A 115 -10.46 21.46 29.26
N ARG A 116 -10.82 20.37 29.88
CA ARG A 116 -10.32 19.94 31.17
C ARG A 116 -9.45 18.70 31.02
N VAL A 117 -8.37 18.63 31.76
CA VAL A 117 -7.46 17.48 31.78
C VAL A 117 -6.97 17.10 30.38
N ALA A 118 -6.79 18.09 29.49
CA ALA A 118 -6.37 17.84 28.12
C ALA A 118 -4.94 17.29 28.08
N LYS A 119 -4.74 16.16 27.42
CA LYS A 119 -3.45 15.47 27.30
C LYS A 119 -2.96 15.51 25.85
N HIS A 120 -1.68 15.87 25.65
CA HIS A 120 -1.08 15.74 24.32
C HIS A 120 -0.86 14.25 23.99
N PRO A 121 -1.54 13.64 22.99
CA PRO A 121 -1.56 12.18 22.84
C PRO A 121 -0.18 11.57 22.61
N LEU A 122 0.62 12.15 21.70
CA LEU A 122 1.96 11.64 21.40
C LEU A 122 2.93 11.80 22.59
N LEU A 123 2.84 12.92 23.30
CA LEU A 123 3.66 13.14 24.49
C LEU A 123 3.26 12.18 25.62
N ASN A 124 1.96 12.00 25.85
CA ASN A 124 1.43 11.05 26.82
C ASN A 124 1.94 9.63 26.55
N GLN A 125 1.85 9.19 25.30
CA GLN A 125 2.37 7.88 24.90
C GLN A 125 3.88 7.75 25.12
N SER A 126 4.65 8.78 24.77
CA SER A 126 6.10 8.79 24.97
C SER A 126 6.49 8.75 26.45
N LEU A 127 5.83 9.54 27.29
CA LEU A 127 6.10 9.59 28.72
C LEU A 127 5.72 8.26 29.42
N ARG A 128 4.56 7.69 29.08
CA ARG A 128 4.13 6.38 29.62
C ARG A 128 5.15 5.27 29.31
N LYS A 129 5.79 5.26 28.13
CA LYS A 129 6.88 4.31 27.81
C LYS A 129 8.09 4.43 28.73
N HIS A 130 8.30 5.60 29.34
CA HIS A 130 9.41 5.87 30.27
C HIS A 130 8.96 5.91 31.73
N GLY A 131 7.76 5.40 32.04
CA GLY A 131 7.21 5.38 33.40
C GLY A 131 6.92 6.76 33.97
N ARG A 132 6.70 7.78 33.12
CA ARG A 132 6.38 9.16 33.54
C ARG A 132 4.95 9.49 33.19
N GLU A 133 4.36 10.37 33.99
CA GLU A 133 3.02 10.91 33.73
C GLU A 133 3.08 12.26 33.03
N ILE A 134 2.07 12.54 32.21
CA ILE A 134 1.90 13.83 31.58
C ILE A 134 1.21 14.78 32.54
N VAL A 135 1.64 16.05 32.57
CA VAL A 135 0.90 17.12 33.22
C VAL A 135 -0.22 17.54 32.28
N PRO A 136 -1.49 17.37 32.67
CA PRO A 136 -2.62 17.75 31.82
C PRO A 136 -2.75 19.27 31.70
N LEU A 137 -3.45 19.70 30.65
CA LEU A 137 -3.74 21.10 30.39
C LEU A 137 -5.23 21.39 30.63
N ASP A 138 -5.53 22.40 31.47
CA ASP A 138 -6.84 23.02 31.55
C ASP A 138 -6.80 24.34 30.78
N ILE A 139 -7.72 24.52 29.85
CA ILE A 139 -7.79 25.74 29.03
C ILE A 139 -9.24 26.15 28.82
N GLN A 140 -9.53 27.42 29.06
CA GLN A 140 -10.87 27.98 28.86
C GLN A 140 -10.81 29.32 28.11
N LEU A 141 -11.61 29.44 27.06
CA LEU A 141 -11.95 30.67 26.38
C LEU A 141 -13.48 30.78 26.37
N LYS A 142 -14.01 31.77 27.07
CA LYS A 142 -15.45 32.04 27.12
C LYS A 142 -15.92 32.77 25.87
N ASP A 143 -17.24 32.85 25.67
CA ASP A 143 -17.81 33.64 24.60
C ASP A 143 -17.33 35.11 24.66
N GLY A 144 -16.96 35.64 23.50
CA GLY A 144 -16.35 36.97 23.37
C GLY A 144 -14.82 37.01 23.59
N GLN A 145 -14.22 36.01 24.20
CA GLN A 145 -12.75 35.90 24.34
C GLN A 145 -12.14 35.28 23.08
N ARG A 146 -11.21 35.98 22.43
CA ARG A 146 -10.59 35.52 21.19
C ARG A 146 -9.08 35.30 21.30
N ILE A 147 -8.48 35.82 22.36
CA ILE A 147 -7.02 35.80 22.55
C ILE A 147 -6.70 35.28 23.94
N LEU A 148 -5.84 34.29 24.00
CA LEU A 148 -5.22 33.77 25.21
C LEU A 148 -3.70 34.01 25.15
N LEU A 149 -3.21 34.82 26.10
CA LEU A 149 -1.77 35.07 26.21
C LEU A 149 -1.13 34.07 27.15
N ILE A 150 -0.15 33.31 26.66
CA ILE A 150 0.62 32.33 27.43
C ILE A 150 2.02 32.90 27.68
N SER A 151 2.33 33.21 28.95
CA SER A 151 3.64 33.71 29.35
C SER A 151 4.29 32.81 30.42
N GLY A 152 5.59 32.91 30.60
CA GLY A 152 6.34 32.12 31.57
C GLY A 152 7.76 31.80 31.13
N PRO A 153 8.58 31.08 31.94
CA PRO A 153 9.95 30.74 31.60
C PRO A 153 10.03 29.80 30.39
N ASN A 154 11.17 29.77 29.70
CA ASN A 154 11.32 28.99 28.46
C ASN A 154 11.14 27.47 28.66
N ALA A 155 11.48 26.94 29.85
CA ALA A 155 11.27 25.52 30.20
C ALA A 155 9.86 25.21 30.75
N GLY A 156 8.97 26.20 30.85
CA GLY A 156 7.66 26.08 31.51
C GLY A 156 6.55 25.43 30.67
N GLY A 157 6.84 24.76 29.56
CA GLY A 157 5.85 24.01 28.78
C GLY A 157 4.99 24.83 27.80
N LYS A 158 5.27 26.15 27.59
CA LYS A 158 4.48 27.02 26.66
C LYS A 158 4.28 26.40 25.27
N SER A 159 5.37 25.90 24.66
CA SER A 159 5.31 25.30 23.33
C SER A 159 4.52 23.99 23.31
N VAL A 160 4.55 23.22 24.41
CA VAL A 160 3.75 22.01 24.55
C VAL A 160 2.27 22.35 24.66
N CYS A 161 1.91 23.37 25.43
CA CYS A 161 0.55 23.86 25.53
C CYS A 161 0.01 24.25 24.16
N LEU A 162 0.73 25.07 23.38
CA LEU A 162 0.33 25.48 22.04
C LEU A 162 0.17 24.28 21.09
N LYS A 163 1.11 23.36 21.12
CA LYS A 163 1.06 22.13 20.31
C LYS A 163 -0.12 21.23 20.71
N THR A 164 -0.42 21.14 22.00
CA THR A 164 -1.56 20.36 22.51
C THR A 164 -2.86 20.94 21.95
N VAL A 165 -3.07 22.26 22.11
CA VAL A 165 -4.28 22.92 21.59
C VAL A 165 -4.41 22.75 20.09
N GLY A 166 -3.34 23.01 19.32
CA GLY A 166 -3.36 22.87 17.87
C GLY A 166 -3.65 21.44 17.41
N LEU A 167 -3.03 20.44 18.03
CA LEU A 167 -3.24 19.04 17.68
C LEU A 167 -4.66 18.57 18.01
N LEU A 168 -5.14 18.84 19.23
CA LEU A 168 -6.48 18.41 19.64
C LEU A 168 -7.57 19.09 18.81
N GLN A 169 -7.40 20.37 18.49
CA GLN A 169 -8.32 21.09 17.61
C GLN A 169 -8.33 20.51 16.20
N TYR A 170 -7.16 20.17 15.66
CA TYR A 170 -7.05 19.51 14.35
C TYR A 170 -7.70 18.13 14.35
N MET A 171 -7.46 17.32 15.38
CA MET A 171 -8.10 16.01 15.54
C MET A 171 -9.62 16.14 15.58
N LEU A 172 -10.14 17.10 16.34
CA LEU A 172 -11.58 17.38 16.42
C LEU A 172 -12.17 17.75 15.06
N GLN A 173 -11.47 18.58 14.28
CA GLN A 173 -11.88 18.92 12.91
C GLN A 173 -11.86 17.72 11.95
N CYS A 174 -11.01 16.73 12.20
CA CYS A 174 -11.00 15.48 11.48
C CYS A 174 -12.08 14.48 11.95
N GLY A 175 -12.91 14.84 12.93
CA GLY A 175 -13.95 13.96 13.47
C GLY A 175 -13.43 12.90 14.45
N LEU A 176 -12.22 13.08 14.97
CA LEU A 176 -11.62 12.17 15.94
C LEU A 176 -11.97 12.59 17.37
N PRO A 177 -12.19 11.63 18.29
CA PRO A 177 -12.23 11.91 19.72
C PRO A 177 -10.91 12.54 20.19
N ILE A 178 -10.97 13.31 21.27
CA ILE A 178 -9.79 13.97 21.86
C ILE A 178 -9.61 13.61 23.32
N PRO A 179 -8.36 13.49 23.82
CA PRO A 179 -8.07 13.11 25.20
C PRO A 179 -8.27 14.31 26.16
N VAL A 180 -9.53 14.56 26.47
CA VAL A 180 -9.99 15.57 27.43
C VAL A 180 -10.99 14.92 28.40
N HIS A 181 -11.19 15.53 29.57
CA HIS A 181 -12.27 15.11 30.46
C HIS A 181 -13.61 15.61 29.92
N PRO A 182 -14.67 14.75 29.90
CA PRO A 182 -16.01 15.13 29.42
C PRO A 182 -16.62 16.29 30.18
#